data_eaadc123277b162df6f9f9916e3a6065
#
_entry.id   eaadc123277b162df6f9f9916e3a6065
#
_cell.length_a   1.000
_cell.length_b   1.000
_cell.length_c   1.000
_cell.angle_alpha   90.00
_cell.angle_beta   90.00
_cell.angle_gamma   90.00
#
_symmetry.space_group_name_H-M   'P 1'
#
loop_
_entity.id
_entity.type
_entity.pdbx_description
1 polymer ?
#
loop_
_entity_poly.entity_id
_entity_poly.type
_entity_poly.pdbx_seq_one_letter_code
_entity_poly.pdbx_strand_id
1 'polypeptide(L)'
;MNKKVIKIILFMNEAMNSRFCSIDFTLGCLILIVKENNSDFTLVKDKFSNSENFINILLDFFKENNLNIDNLNFFMINLGPGGFVGLRNILSSIKSIALVKSIKVFGFNNFQILKTTIANQGYEKVALEVNNRFYIKDLKDCDNYYSKFTVQNSLEKNSDKIVKFSKLPKYTSKNLQYILDNKLFIDNKLFPIYENI
;
A
#
# COMPACT_ATOMS: atom_id res chain seq x y z
N MET A 1 4.95 34.76 -4.03
CA MET A 1 4.96 33.30 -4.28
C MET A 1 3.62 32.72 -3.81
N ASN A 2 2.93 31.96 -4.63
CA ASN A 2 1.57 31.49 -4.36
C ASN A 2 1.57 30.50 -3.17
N LYS A 3 0.69 30.69 -2.16
CA LYS A 3 0.59 29.82 -0.96
C LYS A 3 0.48 28.32 -1.32
N LYS A 4 -0.13 28.00 -2.47
CA LYS A 4 -0.26 26.64 -2.99
C LYS A 4 1.09 26.05 -3.44
N VAL A 5 1.96 26.88 -4.02
CA VAL A 5 3.33 26.49 -4.45
C VAL A 5 4.23 26.26 -3.24
N ILE A 6 4.15 27.14 -2.23
CA ILE A 6 4.92 26.98 -0.97
C ILE A 6 4.52 25.69 -0.27
N LYS A 7 3.22 25.38 -0.19
CA LYS A 7 2.73 24.14 0.44
C LYS A 7 3.18 22.89 -0.33
N ILE A 8 3.31 22.99 -1.66
CA ILE A 8 3.82 21.91 -2.52
C ILE A 8 5.32 21.70 -2.30
N ILE A 9 6.12 22.77 -2.24
CA ILE A 9 7.57 22.68 -2.04
C ILE A 9 7.88 22.15 -0.64
N LEU A 10 7.17 22.61 0.40
CA LEU A 10 7.31 22.08 1.76
C LEU A 10 6.97 20.59 1.82
N PHE A 11 5.88 20.17 1.17
CA PHE A 11 5.50 18.75 1.11
C PHE A 11 6.52 17.90 0.35
N MET A 12 7.10 18.41 -0.75
CA MET A 12 8.14 17.68 -1.50
C MET A 12 9.44 17.53 -0.69
N ASN A 13 9.83 18.54 0.07
CA ASN A 13 10.98 18.47 0.97
C ASN A 13 10.73 17.52 2.16
N GLU A 14 9.49 17.48 2.67
CA GLU A 14 9.06 16.52 3.69
C GLU A 14 9.03 15.08 3.14
N ALA A 15 8.64 14.87 1.88
CA ALA A 15 8.60 13.54 1.26
C ALA A 15 10.00 12.96 1.00
N MET A 16 10.99 13.76 0.65
CA MET A 16 12.36 13.29 0.40
C MET A 16 13.10 12.81 1.65
N ASN A 17 12.77 13.35 2.84
CA ASN A 17 13.32 12.91 4.13
C ASN A 17 12.26 12.30 5.05
N SER A 18 11.16 11.79 4.48
CA SER A 18 10.05 11.34 5.28
C SER A 18 10.34 10.01 5.97
N ARG A 19 10.06 9.99 7.27
CA ARG A 19 10.01 8.76 8.06
C ARG A 19 8.60 8.23 8.02
N PHE A 20 8.40 7.04 7.48
CA PHE A 20 7.07 6.45 7.39
C PHE A 20 7.08 4.94 7.69
N CYS A 21 5.93 4.45 8.12
CA CYS A 21 5.68 3.01 8.22
C CYS A 21 4.58 2.64 7.22
N SER A 22 4.90 1.74 6.29
CA SER A 22 3.95 1.14 5.38
C SER A 22 3.47 -0.20 5.89
N ILE A 23 2.17 -0.44 5.77
CA ILE A 23 1.51 -1.66 6.21
C ILE A 23 0.71 -2.24 5.05
N ASP A 24 0.95 -3.51 4.73
CA ASP A 24 0.19 -4.26 3.75
C ASP A 24 -0.24 -5.60 4.33
N PHE A 25 -1.53 -5.86 4.25
CA PHE A 25 -2.14 -7.14 4.63
C PHE A 25 -3.21 -7.55 3.62
N THR A 26 -2.99 -7.33 2.35
CA THR A 26 -4.04 -7.49 1.35
C THR A 26 -4.20 -8.92 0.83
N LEU A 27 -3.10 -9.70 0.76
CA LEU A 27 -3.07 -11.04 0.16
C LEU A 27 -2.63 -12.14 1.16
N GLY A 28 -3.02 -12.02 2.43
CA GLY A 28 -2.72 -13.03 3.45
C GLY A 28 -1.25 -13.07 3.89
N CYS A 29 -0.48 -12.06 3.52
CA CYS A 29 0.89 -11.83 3.95
C CYS A 29 0.94 -10.46 4.65
N LEU A 30 1.56 -10.38 5.82
CA LEU A 30 1.82 -9.09 6.46
C LEU A 30 3.18 -8.58 6.01
N ILE A 31 3.19 -7.40 5.42
CA ILE A 31 4.41 -6.68 5.04
C ILE A 31 4.44 -5.36 5.81
N LEU A 32 5.49 -5.15 6.60
CA LEU A 32 5.80 -3.87 7.24
C LEU A 32 7.08 -3.32 6.63
N ILE A 33 7.08 -2.07 6.20
CA ILE A 33 8.26 -1.37 5.72
C ILE A 33 8.34 -0.04 6.47
N VAL A 34 9.40 0.13 7.27
CA VAL A 34 9.69 1.41 7.89
C VAL A 34 10.87 2.04 7.18
N LYS A 35 10.66 3.24 6.65
CA LYS A 35 11.72 4.10 6.16
C LYS A 35 12.09 5.10 7.23
N GLU A 36 13.34 5.10 7.63
CA GLU A 36 13.91 6.08 8.55
C GLU A 36 15.23 6.61 7.98
N ASN A 37 15.22 7.86 7.56
CA ASN A 37 16.35 8.51 6.87
C ASN A 37 16.77 7.70 5.61
N ASN A 38 17.99 7.18 5.59
CA ASN A 38 18.54 6.37 4.49
C ASN A 38 18.43 4.86 4.73
N SER A 39 17.73 4.43 5.80
CA SER A 39 17.59 3.02 6.17
C SER A 39 16.17 2.54 5.96
N ASP A 40 16.05 1.31 5.47
CA ASP A 40 14.79 0.60 5.33
C ASP A 40 14.78 -0.62 6.25
N PHE A 41 13.73 -0.74 7.05
CA PHE A 41 13.47 -1.90 7.88
C PHE A 41 12.25 -2.63 7.34
N THR A 42 12.36 -3.92 7.10
CA THR A 42 11.28 -4.70 6.47
C THR A 42 11.00 -5.97 7.26
N LEU A 43 9.73 -6.20 7.58
CA LEU A 43 9.22 -7.46 8.09
C LEU A 43 8.24 -8.05 7.08
N VAL A 44 8.42 -9.32 6.75
CA VAL A 44 7.49 -10.10 5.93
C VAL A 44 7.07 -11.34 6.72
N LYS A 45 5.77 -11.48 6.96
CA LYS A 45 5.18 -12.69 7.56
C LYS A 45 4.23 -13.33 6.57
N ASP A 46 4.69 -14.39 5.92
CA ASP A 46 3.86 -15.20 5.04
C ASP A 46 2.77 -15.92 5.83
N LYS A 47 1.60 -16.12 5.19
CA LYS A 47 0.45 -16.82 5.78
C LYS A 47 0.01 -16.23 7.14
N PHE A 48 0.04 -14.91 7.24
CA PHE A 48 -0.46 -14.21 8.42
C PHE A 48 -1.99 -14.20 8.41
N SER A 49 -2.62 -14.95 9.30
CA SER A 49 -4.09 -15.07 9.40
C SER A 49 -4.67 -14.35 10.60
N ASN A 50 -3.85 -14.07 11.62
CA ASN A 50 -4.31 -13.50 12.89
C ASN A 50 -4.11 -11.99 12.94
N SER A 51 -5.04 -11.24 12.33
CA SER A 51 -4.99 -9.76 12.35
C SER A 51 -5.19 -9.16 13.76
N GLU A 52 -5.69 -9.92 14.72
CA GLU A 52 -5.87 -9.47 16.10
C GLU A 52 -4.52 -9.28 16.82
N ASN A 53 -3.50 -10.03 16.42
CA ASN A 53 -2.15 -9.90 16.98
C ASN A 53 -1.28 -8.83 16.27
N PHE A 54 -1.84 -8.10 15.31
CA PHE A 54 -1.10 -7.13 14.49
C PHE A 54 -0.39 -6.07 15.33
N ILE A 55 -1.05 -5.51 16.36
CA ILE A 55 -0.48 -4.43 17.16
C ILE A 55 0.79 -4.92 17.88
N ASN A 56 0.76 -6.12 18.47
CA ASN A 56 1.93 -6.68 19.16
C ASN A 56 3.10 -6.85 18.16
N ILE A 57 2.81 -7.39 16.98
CA ILE A 57 3.83 -7.56 15.93
C ILE A 57 4.43 -6.21 15.51
N LEU A 58 3.59 -5.19 15.36
CA LEU A 58 4.05 -3.84 15.02
C LEU A 58 4.97 -3.30 16.11
N LEU A 59 4.56 -3.38 17.38
CA LEU A 59 5.34 -2.87 18.51
C LEU A 59 6.66 -3.63 18.68
N ASP A 60 6.64 -4.96 18.57
CA ASP A 60 7.83 -5.80 18.63
C ASP A 60 8.81 -5.44 17.50
N PHE A 61 8.31 -5.29 16.25
CA PHE A 61 9.12 -4.89 15.13
C PHE A 61 9.80 -3.53 15.34
N PHE A 62 9.10 -2.55 15.90
CA PHE A 62 9.68 -1.25 16.23
C PHE A 62 10.75 -1.39 17.32
N LYS A 63 10.47 -2.15 18.38
CA LYS A 63 11.39 -2.39 19.49
C LYS A 63 12.67 -3.11 19.03
N GLU A 64 12.54 -4.20 18.27
CA GLU A 64 13.67 -5.01 17.80
C GLU A 64 14.62 -4.21 16.89
N ASN A 65 14.11 -3.22 16.17
CA ASN A 65 14.89 -2.38 15.27
C ASN A 65 15.30 -1.02 15.89
N ASN A 66 15.05 -0.80 17.19
CA ASN A 66 15.29 0.46 17.88
C ASN A 66 14.60 1.67 17.23
N LEU A 67 13.41 1.44 16.67
CA LEU A 67 12.59 2.47 16.04
C LEU A 67 11.61 3.07 17.04
N ASN A 68 11.21 4.34 16.81
CA ASN A 68 10.17 4.99 17.61
C ASN A 68 9.01 5.44 16.71
N ILE A 69 7.79 4.98 17.03
CA ILE A 69 6.56 5.37 16.31
C ILE A 69 6.36 6.89 16.34
N ASP A 70 6.73 7.57 17.43
CA ASP A 70 6.59 9.02 17.56
C ASP A 70 7.47 9.81 16.57
N ASN A 71 8.46 9.15 15.98
CA ASN A 71 9.32 9.76 14.95
C ASN A 71 8.71 9.68 13.55
N LEU A 72 7.60 8.95 13.36
CA LEU A 72 6.97 8.83 12.05
C LEU A 72 6.26 10.12 11.65
N ASN A 73 6.43 10.52 10.39
CA ASN A 73 5.65 11.59 9.80
C ASN A 73 4.25 11.11 9.41
N PHE A 74 4.12 9.86 8.95
CA PHE A 74 2.85 9.25 8.55
C PHE A 74 2.92 7.73 8.46
N PHE A 75 1.73 7.12 8.46
CA PHE A 75 1.53 5.74 8.03
C PHE A 75 1.08 5.69 6.57
N MET A 76 1.49 4.65 5.84
CA MET A 76 0.92 4.25 4.55
C MET A 76 0.24 2.89 4.70
N ILE A 77 -0.98 2.75 4.24
CA ILE A 77 -1.70 1.48 4.33
C ILE A 77 -2.20 1.04 2.96
N ASN A 78 -1.91 -0.22 2.62
CA ASN A 78 -2.47 -0.82 1.42
C ASN A 78 -3.96 -1.14 1.64
N LEU A 79 -4.81 -0.57 0.81
CA LEU A 79 -6.27 -0.69 0.93
C LEU A 79 -6.87 -1.79 0.02
N GLY A 80 -6.03 -2.57 -0.64
CA GLY A 80 -6.47 -3.70 -1.45
C GLY A 80 -6.40 -3.49 -2.97
N PRO A 81 -7.14 -4.30 -3.70
CA PRO A 81 -8.10 -5.32 -3.26
C PRO A 81 -7.46 -6.46 -2.47
N GLY A 82 -8.18 -7.02 -1.47
CA GLY A 82 -7.62 -8.04 -0.58
C GLY A 82 -8.63 -8.65 0.40
N GLY A 83 -8.12 -9.35 1.40
CA GLY A 83 -8.93 -10.02 2.43
C GLY A 83 -9.72 -9.04 3.30
N PHE A 84 -11.04 -9.23 3.37
CA PHE A 84 -11.99 -8.27 3.95
C PHE A 84 -11.77 -8.00 5.45
N VAL A 85 -11.79 -9.05 6.28
CA VAL A 85 -11.82 -8.89 7.75
C VAL A 85 -10.49 -8.38 8.28
N GLY A 86 -9.40 -9.02 7.88
CA GLY A 86 -8.07 -8.66 8.37
C GLY A 86 -7.65 -7.26 7.99
N LEU A 87 -7.94 -6.83 6.76
CA LEU A 87 -7.60 -5.49 6.31
C LEU A 87 -8.36 -4.40 7.08
N ARG A 88 -9.64 -4.63 7.43
CA ARG A 88 -10.43 -3.70 8.26
C ARG A 88 -9.88 -3.60 9.67
N ASN A 89 -9.53 -4.72 10.29
CA ASN A 89 -8.96 -4.75 11.64
C ASN A 89 -7.65 -3.96 11.71
N ILE A 90 -6.75 -4.20 10.76
CA ILE A 90 -5.47 -3.49 10.67
C ILE A 90 -5.67 -1.99 10.40
N LEU A 91 -6.54 -1.64 9.46
CA LEU A 91 -6.85 -0.24 9.17
C LEU A 91 -7.42 0.48 10.40
N SER A 92 -8.32 -0.16 11.15
CA SER A 92 -8.90 0.41 12.37
C SER A 92 -7.82 0.60 13.45
N SER A 93 -6.95 -0.39 13.63
CA SER A 93 -5.82 -0.32 14.58
C SER A 93 -4.87 0.83 14.24
N ILE A 94 -4.49 0.97 12.98
CA ILE A 94 -3.60 2.06 12.54
C ILE A 94 -4.27 3.43 12.69
N LYS A 95 -5.55 3.55 12.34
CA LYS A 95 -6.29 4.80 12.54
C LYS A 95 -6.36 5.20 14.02
N SER A 96 -6.50 4.24 14.94
CA SER A 96 -6.52 4.49 16.38
C SER A 96 -5.15 4.95 16.88
N ILE A 97 -4.06 4.29 16.49
CA ILE A 97 -2.70 4.71 16.82
C ILE A 97 -2.42 6.11 16.26
N ALA A 98 -2.75 6.33 15.00
CA ALA A 98 -2.54 7.59 14.30
C ALA A 98 -3.30 8.76 14.94
N LEU A 99 -4.53 8.52 15.42
CA LEU A 99 -5.32 9.51 16.14
C LEU A 99 -4.65 9.90 17.46
N VAL A 100 -4.25 8.92 18.27
CA VAL A 100 -3.60 9.17 19.57
C VAL A 100 -2.26 9.88 19.42
N LYS A 101 -1.49 9.52 18.38
CA LYS A 101 -0.15 10.06 18.13
C LYS A 101 -0.15 11.30 17.23
N SER A 102 -1.30 11.74 16.75
CA SER A 102 -1.43 12.84 15.78
C SER A 102 -0.62 12.63 14.49
N ILE A 103 -0.50 11.37 14.05
CA ILE A 103 0.21 10.95 12.84
C ILE A 103 -0.79 10.85 11.69
N LYS A 104 -0.42 11.31 10.48
CA LYS A 104 -1.25 11.19 9.29
C LYS A 104 -1.29 9.73 8.79
N VAL A 105 -2.38 9.37 8.11
CA VAL A 105 -2.51 8.06 7.43
C VAL A 105 -2.83 8.29 5.97
N PHE A 106 -2.05 7.66 5.09
CA PHE A 106 -2.25 7.68 3.64
C PHE A 106 -2.59 6.27 3.15
N GLY A 107 -3.49 6.21 2.17
CA GLY A 107 -3.88 4.96 1.53
C GLY A 107 -3.27 4.82 0.14
N PHE A 108 -2.88 3.61 -0.22
CA PHE A 108 -2.50 3.22 -1.58
C PHE A 108 -3.15 1.87 -1.92
N ASN A 109 -2.94 1.36 -3.13
CA ASN A 109 -3.55 0.09 -3.54
C ASN A 109 -2.55 -0.84 -4.25
N ASN A 110 -2.94 -2.10 -4.39
CA ASN A 110 -2.13 -3.13 -5.02
C ASN A 110 -1.76 -2.80 -6.46
N PHE A 111 -2.65 -2.17 -7.23
CA PHE A 111 -2.38 -1.84 -8.63
C PHE A 111 -1.26 -0.81 -8.78
N GLN A 112 -1.17 0.15 -7.85
CA GLN A 112 -0.08 1.12 -7.82
C GLN A 112 1.26 0.42 -7.56
N ILE A 113 1.31 -0.52 -6.61
CA ILE A 113 2.52 -1.32 -6.36
C ILE A 113 2.88 -2.17 -7.58
N LEU A 114 1.90 -2.89 -8.15
CA LEU A 114 2.13 -3.74 -9.32
C LEU A 114 2.69 -2.93 -10.49
N LYS A 115 2.14 -1.75 -10.78
CA LYS A 115 2.65 -0.87 -11.82
C LYS A 115 4.12 -0.52 -11.62
N THR A 116 4.53 -0.18 -10.39
CA THR A 116 5.93 0.17 -10.11
C THR A 116 6.90 -1.00 -10.27
N THR A 117 6.40 -2.24 -10.22
CA THR A 117 7.24 -3.46 -10.33
C THR A 117 7.33 -4.01 -11.74
N ILE A 118 6.33 -3.74 -12.60
CA ILE A 118 6.25 -4.27 -13.98
C ILE A 118 6.43 -3.21 -15.06
N ALA A 119 6.80 -2.01 -14.69
CA ALA A 119 7.06 -0.92 -15.63
C ALA A 119 8.03 -1.40 -16.74
N ASN A 120 7.69 -1.09 -18.00
CA ASN A 120 8.51 -1.39 -19.20
C ASN A 120 8.57 -2.88 -19.65
N GLN A 121 7.66 -3.74 -19.20
CA GLN A 121 7.62 -5.15 -19.64
C GLN A 121 6.65 -5.42 -20.81
N GLY A 122 6.05 -4.39 -21.42
CA GLY A 122 5.18 -4.53 -22.59
C GLY A 122 3.74 -4.99 -22.29
N TYR A 123 3.36 -5.13 -21.03
CA TYR A 123 1.99 -5.47 -20.64
C TYR A 123 1.05 -4.26 -20.77
N GLU A 124 -0.22 -4.52 -21.09
CA GLU A 124 -1.27 -3.51 -21.14
C GLU A 124 -2.17 -3.53 -19.89
N LYS A 125 -2.34 -4.71 -19.29
CA LYS A 125 -3.20 -4.93 -18.12
C LYS A 125 -2.49 -5.72 -17.05
N VAL A 126 -2.96 -5.53 -15.82
CA VAL A 126 -2.58 -6.31 -14.67
C VAL A 126 -3.81 -7.00 -14.09
N ALA A 127 -3.66 -8.28 -13.76
CA ALA A 127 -4.69 -9.08 -13.10
C ALA A 127 -4.18 -9.56 -11.75
N LEU A 128 -4.90 -9.22 -10.68
CA LEU A 128 -4.63 -9.67 -9.33
C LEU A 128 -5.65 -10.73 -8.92
N GLU A 129 -5.18 -11.91 -8.55
CA GLU A 129 -6.03 -12.98 -8.04
C GLU A 129 -6.27 -12.83 -6.53
N VAL A 130 -7.52 -12.66 -6.14
CA VAL A 130 -7.95 -12.59 -4.74
C VAL A 130 -9.17 -13.49 -4.56
N ASN A 131 -9.10 -14.46 -3.65
CA ASN A 131 -10.22 -15.37 -3.35
C ASN A 131 -10.85 -16.02 -4.61
N ASN A 132 -10.01 -16.55 -5.50
CA ASN A 132 -10.39 -17.18 -6.78
C ASN A 132 -11.12 -16.25 -7.77
N ARG A 133 -10.94 -14.94 -7.64
CA ARG A 133 -11.42 -13.93 -8.58
C ARG A 133 -10.27 -13.09 -9.08
N PHE A 134 -10.38 -12.61 -10.30
CA PHE A 134 -9.39 -11.76 -10.94
C PHE A 134 -9.87 -10.32 -10.96
N TYR A 135 -9.12 -9.45 -10.30
CA TYR A 135 -9.28 -8.00 -10.34
C TYR A 135 -8.35 -7.47 -11.43
N ILE A 136 -8.94 -6.97 -12.52
CA ILE A 136 -8.20 -6.59 -13.73
C ILE A 136 -8.26 -5.08 -13.91
N LYS A 137 -7.11 -4.47 -14.16
CA LYS A 137 -6.99 -3.04 -14.39
C LYS A 137 -6.02 -2.75 -15.54
N ASP A 138 -6.33 -1.73 -16.35
CA ASP A 138 -5.40 -1.23 -17.36
C ASP A 138 -4.18 -0.61 -16.67
N LEU A 139 -2.99 -0.92 -17.18
CA LEU A 139 -1.74 -0.51 -16.55
C LEU A 139 -1.59 1.03 -16.53
N LYS A 140 -2.08 1.71 -17.59
CA LYS A 140 -2.11 3.17 -17.67
C LYS A 140 -2.95 3.83 -16.57
N ASP A 141 -3.99 3.12 -16.07
CA ASP A 141 -4.93 3.63 -15.07
C ASP A 141 -4.54 3.25 -13.63
N CYS A 142 -3.47 2.47 -13.44
CA CYS A 142 -3.07 2.00 -12.11
C CYS A 142 -2.64 3.13 -11.17
N ASP A 143 -2.17 4.26 -11.68
CA ASP A 143 -1.83 5.43 -10.87
C ASP A 143 -3.07 6.15 -10.33
N ASN A 144 -4.20 6.03 -11.00
CA ASN A 144 -5.43 6.62 -10.52
C ASN A 144 -6.10 5.69 -9.50
N TYR A 145 -6.07 6.08 -8.22
CA TYR A 145 -6.67 5.31 -7.14
C TYR A 145 -8.15 4.99 -7.40
N TYR A 146 -8.90 5.95 -7.93
CA TYR A 146 -10.34 5.86 -8.13
C TYR A 146 -10.75 5.27 -9.49
N SER A 147 -9.80 4.97 -10.38
CA SER A 147 -10.15 4.37 -11.67
C SER A 147 -10.72 2.96 -11.48
N LYS A 148 -11.68 2.62 -12.32
CA LYS A 148 -12.39 1.35 -12.26
C LYS A 148 -11.47 0.17 -12.56
N PHE A 149 -11.80 -0.98 -12.01
CA PHE A 149 -11.28 -2.28 -12.36
C PHE A 149 -12.45 -3.22 -12.68
N THR A 150 -12.19 -4.29 -13.41
CA THR A 150 -13.16 -5.34 -13.68
C THR A 150 -12.87 -6.56 -12.81
N VAL A 151 -13.92 -7.28 -12.42
CA VAL A 151 -13.80 -8.54 -11.67
C VAL A 151 -14.33 -9.69 -12.50
N GLN A 152 -13.53 -10.74 -12.63
CA GLN A 152 -13.87 -11.92 -13.42
C GLN A 152 -13.55 -13.20 -12.64
N ASN A 153 -14.33 -14.28 -12.90
CA ASN A 153 -14.08 -15.59 -12.29
C ASN A 153 -12.98 -16.37 -13.02
N SER A 154 -12.66 -16.00 -14.27
CA SER A 154 -11.61 -16.62 -15.07
C SER A 154 -10.95 -15.61 -15.98
N LEU A 155 -9.68 -15.84 -16.32
CA LEU A 155 -9.00 -15.09 -17.37
C LEU A 155 -9.11 -15.85 -18.69
N GLU A 156 -9.33 -15.14 -19.78
CA GLU A 156 -9.25 -15.71 -21.12
C GLU A 156 -7.84 -16.25 -21.40
N LYS A 157 -7.75 -17.42 -22.04
CA LYS A 157 -6.50 -18.15 -22.26
C LYS A 157 -5.50 -17.42 -23.16
N ASN A 158 -5.91 -16.42 -23.94
CA ASN A 158 -5.13 -15.78 -25.00
C ASN A 158 -4.81 -14.29 -24.73
N SER A 159 -4.56 -13.92 -23.49
CA SER A 159 -4.22 -12.52 -23.20
C SER A 159 -2.72 -12.35 -22.91
N ASP A 160 -1.88 -12.47 -23.96
CA ASP A 160 -0.41 -12.26 -23.88
C ASP A 160 -0.02 -10.86 -23.33
N LYS A 161 -0.99 -9.96 -23.27
CA LYS A 161 -0.83 -8.59 -22.78
C LYS A 161 -1.27 -8.39 -21.32
N ILE A 162 -1.74 -9.45 -20.65
CA ILE A 162 -2.14 -9.40 -19.25
C ILE A 162 -1.10 -10.13 -18.39
N VAL A 163 -0.50 -9.42 -17.44
CA VAL A 163 0.31 -10.06 -16.41
C VAL A 163 -0.55 -10.42 -15.21
N LYS A 164 -0.43 -11.66 -14.74
CA LYS A 164 -1.19 -12.21 -13.61
C LYS A 164 -0.34 -12.29 -12.36
N PHE A 165 -0.92 -11.88 -11.22
CA PHE A 165 -0.34 -12.03 -9.90
C PHE A 165 -1.32 -12.74 -8.95
N SER A 166 -0.85 -13.77 -8.24
CA SER A 166 -1.55 -14.39 -7.11
C SER A 166 -0.98 -13.92 -5.76
N LYS A 167 0.17 -13.25 -5.79
CA LYS A 167 0.83 -12.60 -4.65
C LYS A 167 1.42 -11.28 -5.13
N LEU A 168 1.54 -10.31 -4.25
CA LEU A 168 2.32 -9.12 -4.57
C LEU A 168 3.79 -9.50 -4.76
N PRO A 169 4.46 -8.96 -5.79
CA PRO A 169 5.90 -9.05 -5.90
C PRO A 169 6.56 -8.38 -4.68
N LYS A 170 7.79 -8.77 -4.38
CA LYS A 170 8.58 -8.06 -3.36
C LYS A 170 8.73 -6.60 -3.79
N TYR A 171 8.34 -5.71 -2.92
CA TYR A 171 8.51 -4.28 -3.12
C TYR A 171 9.23 -3.66 -1.91
N THR A 172 9.75 -2.46 -2.08
CA THR A 172 10.57 -1.75 -1.10
C THR A 172 10.04 -0.35 -0.86
N SER A 173 10.68 0.39 0.02
CA SER A 173 10.38 1.81 0.23
C SER A 173 10.49 2.64 -1.06
N LYS A 174 11.31 2.22 -2.04
CA LYS A 174 11.42 2.91 -3.34
C LYS A 174 10.12 2.90 -4.15
N ASN A 175 9.38 1.78 -4.13
CA ASN A 175 8.08 1.69 -4.78
C ASN A 175 7.05 2.61 -4.09
N LEU A 176 7.09 2.67 -2.75
CA LEU A 176 6.25 3.55 -1.96
C LEU A 176 6.63 5.02 -2.16
N GLN A 177 7.93 5.31 -2.30
CA GLN A 177 8.43 6.65 -2.61
C GLN A 177 7.89 7.13 -3.96
N TYR A 178 7.83 6.27 -4.98
CA TYR A 178 7.21 6.60 -6.26
C TYR A 178 5.74 7.05 -6.08
N ILE A 179 4.96 6.33 -5.24
CA ILE A 179 3.57 6.69 -4.92
C ILE A 179 3.51 8.07 -4.24
N LEU A 180 4.42 8.35 -3.33
CA LEU A 180 4.50 9.64 -2.63
C LEU A 180 4.89 10.79 -3.57
N ASP A 181 5.95 10.61 -4.35
CA ASP A 181 6.50 11.64 -5.25
C ASP A 181 5.48 12.04 -6.34
N ASN A 182 4.70 11.08 -6.81
CA ASN A 182 3.66 11.30 -7.82
C ASN A 182 2.28 11.62 -7.20
N LYS A 183 2.17 11.72 -5.86
CA LYS A 183 0.91 12.04 -5.14
C LYS A 183 -0.24 11.09 -5.47
N LEU A 184 0.06 9.81 -5.59
CA LEU A 184 -0.90 8.80 -5.99
C LEU A 184 -1.70 8.24 -4.79
N PHE A 185 -1.36 8.63 -3.57
CA PHE A 185 -2.02 8.23 -2.33
C PHE A 185 -3.33 9.00 -2.09
N ILE A 186 -4.16 8.47 -1.21
CA ILE A 186 -5.33 9.16 -0.66
C ILE A 186 -5.14 9.42 0.84
N ASP A 187 -5.68 10.52 1.36
CA ASP A 187 -5.58 10.94 2.76
C ASP A 187 -6.94 11.05 3.47
N ASN A 188 -8.01 10.97 2.72
CA ASN A 188 -9.36 11.01 3.24
C ASN A 188 -10.17 9.79 2.76
N LYS A 189 -11.25 9.46 3.51
CA LYS A 189 -12.13 8.35 3.17
C LYS A 189 -11.36 7.03 2.93
N LEU A 190 -10.43 6.71 3.83
CA LEU A 190 -9.67 5.47 3.78
C LEU A 190 -10.60 4.29 4.06
N PHE A 191 -11.01 3.61 3.01
CA PHE A 191 -11.78 2.37 3.06
C PHE A 191 -11.08 1.29 2.24
N PRO A 192 -11.08 0.04 2.70
CA PRO A 192 -10.61 -1.06 1.89
C PRO A 192 -11.34 -1.15 0.55
N ILE A 193 -10.60 -1.50 -0.49
CA ILE A 193 -11.15 -1.70 -1.82
C ILE A 193 -11.79 -3.08 -1.87
N TYR A 194 -13.10 -3.08 -2.04
CA TYR A 194 -13.89 -4.28 -2.22
C TYR A 194 -14.54 -4.27 -3.60
N GLU A 195 -14.97 -5.45 -4.04
CA GLU A 195 -15.93 -5.54 -5.12
C GLU A 195 -17.14 -4.69 -4.74
N ASN A 196 -17.57 -3.79 -5.62
CA ASN A 196 -18.88 -3.16 -5.46
C ASN A 196 -19.91 -4.28 -5.56
N ILE A 197 -20.45 -4.67 -4.41
CA ILE A 197 -21.60 -5.58 -4.30
C ILE A 197 -22.82 -4.85 -4.81
#